data_7e86b06c09503a7ee3266bcd7696c01b
#
_entry.id   7e86b06c09503a7ee3266bcd7696c01b
#
_cell.length_a   1.000
_cell.length_b   1.000
_cell.length_c   1.000
_cell.angle_alpha   90.00
_cell.angle_beta   90.00
_cell.angle_gamma   90.00
#
_symmetry.space_group_name_H-M   'P 1'
#
loop_
_entity.id
_entity.type
_entity.pdbx_description
1 polymer ?
#
loop_
_entity_poly.entity_id
_entity_poly.type
_entity_poly.pdbx_seq_one_letter_code
_entity_poly.pdbx_strand_id
1 'polypeptide(L)'
;MKKNAKNPVAILGFDPHLSKDNVAVVRDLFDQTFALAEEIGCKIVILGGDVFTSRSAQPLEVLDTWRAITEEANDRGLEIVAIPGNHDKTDADSDRSYLSVCPGEATVISQASEFEWDGVSFVLIPYYGDAKWLEEKLAVDNGLERRKFDGPRFMITHVAVEGVRNNDGTQVESDIRPDMFRNYDAVFVGHYHNASQVGDKVYYLGSMCQNNFGETADDKGVTIIYSDGTWEHRALRFPRYIRETVVAADTATLRNLIDKYSGEDFDRVRIVVTGSKADCEKLNASEFAAAGIEIKFQADETTAAMATAADPEKVVTFRKSTIVKNFIEFCKEREIRGERMKEGLAMLKEL
;
A
#
# COMPACT_ATOMS: atom_id res chain seq x y z
N MET A 1 -39.55 -0.71 -13.24
CA MET A 1 -38.33 -0.16 -12.63
C MET A 1 -37.71 0.80 -13.60
N LYS A 2 -37.65 2.10 -13.30
CA LYS A 2 -36.84 3.06 -14.09
C LYS A 2 -35.39 2.65 -13.88
N LYS A 3 -34.63 2.36 -14.96
CA LYS A 3 -33.17 2.29 -14.88
C LYS A 3 -32.71 3.63 -14.29
N ASN A 4 -32.16 3.62 -13.09
CA ASN A 4 -31.49 4.79 -12.56
C ASN A 4 -30.42 5.21 -13.57
N ALA A 5 -30.34 6.50 -13.85
CA ALA A 5 -29.26 7.01 -14.67
C ALA A 5 -27.93 6.67 -13.98
N LYS A 6 -26.95 6.24 -14.75
CA LYS A 6 -25.59 5.94 -14.26
C LYS A 6 -24.86 7.26 -13.99
N ASN A 7 -25.05 7.84 -12.79
CA ASN A 7 -24.38 9.07 -12.39
C ASN A 7 -23.19 8.73 -11.49
N PRO A 8 -22.04 9.39 -11.64
CA PRO A 8 -20.91 9.24 -10.71
C PRO A 8 -21.28 9.80 -9.33
N VAL A 9 -21.04 9.03 -8.28
CA VAL A 9 -21.38 9.38 -6.88
C VAL A 9 -20.14 9.70 -6.08
N ALA A 10 -19.10 8.88 -6.21
CA ALA A 10 -17.84 9.06 -5.51
C ALA A 10 -16.66 8.53 -6.33
N ILE A 11 -15.47 9.09 -6.09
CA ILE A 11 -14.20 8.54 -6.54
C ILE A 11 -13.46 7.98 -5.34
N LEU A 12 -13.05 6.72 -5.40
CA LEU A 12 -12.28 6.06 -4.35
C LEU A 12 -10.80 6.06 -4.69
N GLY A 13 -9.95 6.51 -3.75
CA GLY A 13 -8.50 6.39 -3.79
C GLY A 13 -7.97 5.69 -2.56
N PHE A 14 -6.92 4.87 -2.70
CA PHE A 14 -6.33 4.11 -1.60
C PHE A 14 -4.81 4.28 -1.60
N ASP A 15 -4.23 4.24 -0.42
CA ASP A 15 -2.79 4.09 -0.20
C ASP A 15 -1.90 5.06 -1.02
N PRO A 16 -2.16 6.40 -1.00
CA PRO A 16 -1.30 7.35 -1.70
C PRO A 16 0.08 7.49 -1.06
N HIS A 17 0.24 7.13 0.21
CA HIS A 17 1.51 7.08 0.93
C HIS A 17 2.37 8.34 0.79
N LEU A 18 1.78 9.49 1.08
CA LEU A 18 2.47 10.78 1.06
C LEU A 18 3.68 10.76 2.00
N SER A 19 4.83 11.12 1.47
CA SER A 19 6.11 11.26 2.16
C SER A 19 6.90 12.43 1.60
N LYS A 20 7.98 12.85 2.28
CA LYS A 20 8.87 13.91 1.75
C LYS A 20 9.51 13.55 0.39
N ASP A 21 9.63 12.25 0.10
CA ASP A 21 10.34 11.77 -1.09
C ASP A 21 9.44 11.67 -2.33
N ASN A 22 8.11 11.86 -2.16
CA ASN A 22 7.13 11.76 -3.25
C ASN A 22 6.07 12.87 -3.29
N VAL A 23 6.30 13.99 -2.60
CA VAL A 23 5.37 15.14 -2.55
C VAL A 23 4.85 15.53 -3.93
N ALA A 24 5.75 15.72 -4.91
CA ALA A 24 5.36 16.13 -6.25
C ALA A 24 4.49 15.09 -6.96
N VAL A 25 4.81 13.80 -6.78
CA VAL A 25 4.04 12.68 -7.37
C VAL A 25 2.64 12.64 -6.78
N VAL A 26 2.53 12.67 -5.44
CA VAL A 26 1.22 12.59 -4.78
C VAL A 26 0.36 13.81 -5.11
N ARG A 27 0.93 15.01 -5.19
CA ARG A 27 0.19 16.20 -5.65
C ARG A 27 -0.36 16.00 -7.06
N ASP A 28 0.44 15.53 -8.01
CA ASP A 28 0.00 15.26 -9.39
C ASP A 28 -1.10 14.19 -9.44
N LEU A 29 -1.05 13.15 -8.59
CA LEU A 29 -2.12 12.15 -8.49
C LEU A 29 -3.45 12.79 -8.04
N PHE A 30 -3.41 13.70 -7.06
CA PHE A 30 -4.61 14.41 -6.62
C PHE A 30 -5.09 15.39 -7.68
N ASP A 31 -4.21 16.11 -8.38
CA ASP A 31 -4.57 17.00 -9.49
C ASP A 31 -5.30 16.23 -10.61
N GLN A 32 -4.79 15.05 -10.99
CA GLN A 32 -5.45 14.17 -11.96
C GLN A 32 -6.81 13.69 -11.45
N THR A 33 -6.91 13.33 -10.16
CA THR A 33 -8.16 12.88 -9.53
C THR A 33 -9.20 13.99 -9.50
N PHE A 34 -8.80 15.21 -9.17
CA PHE A 34 -9.68 16.38 -9.14
C PHE A 34 -10.15 16.77 -10.55
N ALA A 35 -9.26 16.76 -11.53
CA ALA A 35 -9.61 16.98 -12.92
C ALA A 35 -10.61 15.93 -13.44
N LEU A 36 -10.42 14.65 -13.09
CA LEU A 36 -11.37 13.60 -13.38
C LEU A 36 -12.73 13.85 -12.71
N ALA A 37 -12.73 14.25 -11.43
CA ALA A 37 -13.95 14.56 -10.69
C ALA A 37 -14.75 15.69 -11.37
N GLU A 38 -14.08 16.75 -11.78
CA GLU A 38 -14.67 17.86 -12.53
C GLU A 38 -15.22 17.42 -13.90
N GLU A 39 -14.43 16.62 -14.65
CA GLU A 39 -14.83 16.09 -15.97
C GLU A 39 -16.13 15.29 -15.91
N ILE A 40 -16.27 14.42 -14.89
CA ILE A 40 -17.44 13.54 -14.77
C ILE A 40 -18.57 14.16 -13.91
N GLY A 41 -18.35 15.32 -13.31
CA GLY A 41 -19.30 15.99 -12.42
C GLY A 41 -19.45 15.33 -11.03
N CYS A 42 -18.47 14.55 -10.58
CA CYS A 42 -18.41 13.98 -9.25
C CYS A 42 -17.96 15.03 -8.24
N LYS A 43 -18.51 15.00 -7.01
CA LYS A 43 -18.18 15.98 -5.96
C LYS A 43 -17.44 15.39 -4.77
N ILE A 44 -17.37 14.06 -4.67
CA ILE A 44 -16.87 13.36 -3.50
C ILE A 44 -15.67 12.49 -3.89
N VAL A 45 -14.57 12.66 -3.15
CA VAL A 45 -13.38 11.80 -3.20
C VAL A 45 -13.25 11.13 -1.85
N ILE A 46 -13.29 9.79 -1.82
CA ILE A 46 -13.14 9.01 -0.59
C ILE A 46 -11.76 8.37 -0.58
N LEU A 47 -10.98 8.62 0.47
CA LEU A 47 -9.68 8.02 0.70
C LEU A 47 -9.80 6.86 1.69
N GLY A 48 -9.45 5.68 1.25
CA GLY A 48 -9.57 4.43 2.01
C GLY A 48 -8.36 4.09 2.87
N GLY A 49 -7.65 5.09 3.39
CA GLY A 49 -6.55 4.93 4.35
C GLY A 49 -5.15 5.01 3.76
N ASP A 50 -4.17 4.99 4.66
CA ASP A 50 -2.74 5.10 4.39
C ASP A 50 -2.38 6.31 3.51
N VAL A 51 -2.95 7.47 3.91
CA VAL A 51 -2.62 8.76 3.26
C VAL A 51 -1.16 9.10 3.46
N PHE A 52 -0.60 8.80 4.64
CA PHE A 52 0.80 9.02 4.97
C PHE A 52 1.61 7.73 4.93
N THR A 53 2.93 7.85 4.71
CA THR A 53 3.83 6.68 4.72
C THR A 53 4.32 6.34 6.13
N SER A 54 4.58 7.33 6.99
CA SER A 54 5.22 7.11 8.28
C SER A 54 4.21 6.93 9.41
N ARG A 55 4.36 5.85 10.20
CA ARG A 55 3.57 5.62 11.42
C ARG A 55 4.09 6.40 12.63
N SER A 56 5.35 6.80 12.64
CA SER A 56 6.02 7.33 13.84
C SER A 56 6.06 8.85 13.92
N ALA A 57 6.16 9.54 12.81
CA ALA A 57 6.19 11.00 12.74
C ALA A 57 5.91 11.47 11.31
N GLN A 58 5.29 12.64 11.18
CA GLN A 58 5.10 13.30 9.89
C GLN A 58 5.98 14.55 9.82
N PRO A 59 6.84 14.68 8.79
CA PRO A 59 7.55 15.94 8.51
C PRO A 59 6.56 17.08 8.26
N LEU A 60 6.95 18.31 8.62
CA LEU A 60 6.09 19.48 8.42
C LEU A 60 5.71 19.67 6.94
N GLU A 61 6.64 19.44 6.04
CA GLU A 61 6.40 19.50 4.59
C GLU A 61 5.29 18.55 4.12
N VAL A 62 5.23 17.35 4.70
CA VAL A 62 4.19 16.36 4.40
C VAL A 62 2.82 16.82 4.89
N LEU A 63 2.75 17.34 6.12
CA LEU A 63 1.49 17.87 6.69
C LEU A 63 1.01 19.12 5.93
N ASP A 64 1.93 20.00 5.53
CA ASP A 64 1.62 21.19 4.75
C ASP A 64 1.16 20.83 3.32
N THR A 65 1.76 19.80 2.72
CA THR A 65 1.31 19.27 1.44
C THR A 65 -0.10 18.69 1.53
N TRP A 66 -0.39 17.91 2.56
CA TRP A 66 -1.73 17.37 2.79
C TRP A 66 -2.77 18.48 2.94
N ARG A 67 -2.45 19.50 3.76
CA ARG A 67 -3.30 20.67 3.92
C ARG A 67 -3.57 21.36 2.57
N ALA A 68 -2.53 21.60 1.77
CA ALA A 68 -2.67 22.25 0.47
C ALA A 68 -3.53 21.43 -0.52
N ILE A 69 -3.40 20.08 -0.51
CA ILE A 69 -4.25 19.19 -1.33
C ILE A 69 -5.73 19.33 -0.94
N THR A 70 -6.03 19.35 0.36
CA THR A 70 -7.43 19.44 0.83
C THR A 70 -8.02 20.83 0.59
N GLU A 71 -7.24 21.90 0.77
CA GLU A 71 -7.62 23.27 0.42
C GLU A 71 -7.94 23.40 -1.07
N GLU A 72 -7.09 22.82 -1.95
CA GLU A 72 -7.32 22.82 -3.38
C GLU A 72 -8.59 22.07 -3.78
N ALA A 73 -8.86 20.90 -3.15
CA ALA A 73 -10.12 20.20 -3.37
C ALA A 73 -11.33 21.06 -3.02
N ASN A 74 -11.29 21.71 -1.85
CA ASN A 74 -12.36 22.61 -1.40
C ASN A 74 -12.55 23.81 -2.35
N ASP A 75 -11.47 24.43 -2.82
CA ASP A 75 -11.52 25.53 -3.79
C ASP A 75 -12.14 25.11 -5.14
N ARG A 76 -11.96 23.84 -5.54
CA ARG A 76 -12.60 23.23 -6.71
C ARG A 76 -14.05 22.77 -6.44
N GLY A 77 -14.55 22.95 -5.21
CA GLY A 77 -15.89 22.50 -4.79
C GLY A 77 -16.01 20.99 -4.70
N LEU A 78 -14.92 20.31 -4.36
CA LEU A 78 -14.85 18.87 -4.09
C LEU A 78 -14.74 18.63 -2.58
N GLU A 79 -15.38 17.58 -2.09
CA GLU A 79 -15.25 17.11 -0.72
C GLU A 79 -14.32 15.89 -0.65
N ILE A 80 -13.27 15.97 0.16
CA ILE A 80 -12.45 14.82 0.53
C ILE A 80 -12.99 14.22 1.82
N VAL A 81 -13.35 12.93 1.77
CA VAL A 81 -13.69 12.13 2.94
C VAL A 81 -12.61 11.08 3.13
N ALA A 82 -11.99 11.00 4.30
CA ALA A 82 -10.88 10.09 4.54
C ALA A 82 -11.10 9.22 5.78
N ILE A 83 -10.81 7.93 5.66
CA ILE A 83 -10.63 7.06 6.81
C ILE A 83 -9.13 6.88 7.09
N PRO A 84 -8.67 6.86 8.35
CA PRO A 84 -7.30 6.50 8.68
C PRO A 84 -6.98 5.03 8.38
N GLY A 85 -5.86 4.79 7.68
CA GLY A 85 -5.22 3.49 7.58
C GLY A 85 -4.23 3.24 8.73
N ASN A 86 -3.47 2.17 8.65
CA ASN A 86 -2.53 1.81 9.70
C ASN A 86 -1.27 2.71 9.72
N HIS A 87 -0.90 3.31 8.59
CA HIS A 87 0.19 4.27 8.53
C HIS A 87 -0.21 5.68 8.99
N ASP A 88 -1.50 5.96 9.08
CA ASP A 88 -2.00 7.25 9.57
C ASP A 88 -2.08 7.32 11.09
N LYS A 89 -1.79 6.24 11.80
CA LYS A 89 -1.89 6.12 13.25
C LYS A 89 -0.57 5.75 13.90
N THR A 90 -0.28 6.32 15.08
CA THR A 90 0.83 5.87 15.95
C THR A 90 0.42 4.73 16.88
N ASP A 91 -0.86 4.69 17.22
CA ASP A 91 -1.50 3.64 18.02
C ASP A 91 -2.67 3.08 17.21
N ALA A 92 -2.56 1.80 16.87
CA ALA A 92 -3.50 1.10 16.00
C ALA A 92 -4.94 1.12 16.51
N ASP A 93 -5.13 1.07 17.83
CA ASP A 93 -6.43 0.97 18.48
C ASP A 93 -7.03 2.32 18.89
N SER A 94 -6.29 3.42 18.67
CA SER A 94 -6.76 4.78 18.93
C SER A 94 -7.68 5.28 17.82
N ASP A 95 -8.70 6.06 18.18
CA ASP A 95 -9.49 6.86 17.23
C ASP A 95 -8.70 8.08 16.71
N ARG A 96 -7.55 8.41 17.33
CA ARG A 96 -6.70 9.51 16.89
C ARG A 96 -5.74 9.06 15.81
N SER A 97 -5.61 9.91 14.81
CA SER A 97 -4.69 9.72 13.69
C SER A 97 -4.02 11.05 13.31
N TYR A 98 -3.01 11.01 12.46
CA TYR A 98 -2.46 12.24 11.88
C TYR A 98 -3.53 13.02 11.11
N LEU A 99 -4.42 12.32 10.40
CA LEU A 99 -5.54 12.93 9.69
C LEU A 99 -6.50 13.65 10.64
N SER A 100 -6.84 13.04 11.80
CA SER A 100 -7.75 13.67 12.77
C SER A 100 -7.13 14.87 13.50
N VAL A 101 -5.80 14.95 13.58
CA VAL A 101 -5.06 16.06 14.20
C VAL A 101 -4.77 17.18 13.19
N CYS A 102 -4.55 16.83 11.93
CA CYS A 102 -4.28 17.76 10.84
C CYS A 102 -5.19 17.42 9.64
N PRO A 103 -6.51 17.63 9.76
CA PRO A 103 -7.46 17.23 8.71
C PRO A 103 -7.36 18.08 7.44
N GLY A 104 -6.83 19.32 7.52
CA GLY A 104 -7.01 20.31 6.48
C GLY A 104 -8.50 20.63 6.31
N GLU A 105 -8.98 20.65 5.06
CA GLU A 105 -10.40 20.80 4.71
C GLU A 105 -11.11 19.44 4.50
N ALA A 106 -10.46 18.31 4.83
CA ALA A 106 -11.04 16.99 4.65
C ALA A 106 -11.99 16.60 5.82
N THR A 107 -13.05 15.90 5.51
CA THR A 107 -13.91 15.21 6.48
C THR A 107 -13.24 13.90 6.90
N VAL A 108 -12.70 13.82 8.12
CA VAL A 108 -12.01 12.63 8.63
C VAL A 108 -12.94 11.76 9.46
N ILE A 109 -13.14 10.53 9.04
CA ILE A 109 -13.96 9.52 9.70
C ILE A 109 -13.09 8.68 10.63
N SER A 110 -13.07 9.02 11.91
CA SER A 110 -12.24 8.36 12.92
C SER A 110 -12.92 7.15 13.58
N GLN A 111 -14.22 6.99 13.40
CA GLN A 111 -15.01 5.86 13.90
C GLN A 111 -15.94 5.34 12.78
N ALA A 112 -16.37 4.08 12.89
CA ALA A 112 -17.28 3.51 11.91
C ALA A 112 -18.53 4.37 11.75
N SER A 113 -18.84 4.75 10.52
CA SER A 113 -19.94 5.64 10.17
C SER A 113 -20.59 5.21 8.85
N GLU A 114 -21.86 5.52 8.68
CA GLU A 114 -22.60 5.27 7.45
C GLU A 114 -23.18 6.57 6.90
N PHE A 115 -22.96 6.82 5.62
CA PHE A 115 -23.43 7.99 4.91
C PHE A 115 -24.16 7.57 3.64
N GLU A 116 -25.13 8.36 3.24
CA GLU A 116 -25.87 8.18 1.99
C GLU A 116 -25.62 9.37 1.07
N TRP A 117 -25.15 9.09 -0.16
CA TRP A 117 -25.00 10.07 -1.23
C TRP A 117 -25.63 9.54 -2.53
N ASP A 118 -26.49 10.34 -3.12
CA ASP A 118 -27.14 10.06 -4.43
C ASP A 118 -27.71 8.63 -4.54
N GLY A 119 -28.31 8.14 -3.46
CA GLY A 119 -28.95 6.83 -3.40
C GLY A 119 -27.99 5.65 -3.28
N VAL A 120 -26.74 5.90 -2.87
CA VAL A 120 -25.72 4.88 -2.51
C VAL A 120 -25.36 5.04 -1.04
N SER A 121 -25.38 3.95 -0.28
CA SER A 121 -24.91 3.93 1.11
C SER A 121 -23.45 3.52 1.17
N PHE A 122 -22.63 4.32 1.88
CA PHE A 122 -21.23 4.07 2.17
C PHE A 122 -21.02 3.86 3.65
N VAL A 123 -20.57 2.67 4.03
CA VAL A 123 -20.13 2.33 5.38
C VAL A 123 -18.61 2.50 5.43
N LEU A 124 -18.14 3.49 6.16
CA LEU A 124 -16.74 3.85 6.27
C LEU A 124 -16.18 3.35 7.60
N ILE A 125 -15.19 2.47 7.57
CA ILE A 125 -14.59 1.86 8.77
C ILE A 125 -13.08 2.09 8.73
N PRO A 126 -12.52 2.91 9.64
CA PRO A 126 -11.08 3.13 9.73
C PRO A 126 -10.34 1.84 10.16
N TYR A 127 -9.01 1.84 9.97
CA TYR A 127 -8.15 0.77 10.47
C TYR A 127 -8.15 0.68 11.99
N TYR A 128 -8.25 -0.54 12.50
CA TYR A 128 -7.99 -0.92 13.89
C TYR A 128 -7.07 -2.14 13.93
N GLY A 129 -6.14 -2.16 14.89
CA GLY A 129 -5.21 -3.27 15.05
C GLY A 129 -5.86 -4.54 15.62
N ASP A 130 -6.93 -4.39 16.40
CA ASP A 130 -7.70 -5.52 16.93
C ASP A 130 -8.80 -5.96 15.95
N ALA A 131 -8.62 -7.12 15.35
CA ALA A 131 -9.57 -7.74 14.44
C ALA A 131 -10.95 -7.99 15.09
N LYS A 132 -11.00 -8.25 16.40
CA LYS A 132 -12.26 -8.48 17.14
C LYS A 132 -13.16 -7.25 17.10
N TRP A 133 -12.58 -6.04 17.13
CA TRP A 133 -13.36 -4.83 17.03
C TRP A 133 -14.16 -4.76 15.71
N LEU A 134 -13.51 -5.05 14.59
CA LEU A 134 -14.18 -5.12 13.29
C LEU A 134 -15.20 -6.26 13.27
N GLU A 135 -14.84 -7.43 13.80
CA GLU A 135 -15.73 -8.59 13.90
C GLU A 135 -17.01 -8.26 14.69
N GLU A 136 -16.88 -7.63 15.85
CA GLU A 136 -18.01 -7.18 16.67
C GLU A 136 -18.90 -6.19 15.90
N LYS A 137 -18.30 -5.23 15.20
CA LYS A 137 -19.03 -4.24 14.39
C LYS A 137 -19.81 -4.91 13.27
N LEU A 138 -19.15 -5.80 12.52
CA LEU A 138 -19.79 -6.57 11.46
C LEU A 138 -20.87 -7.53 11.99
N ALA A 139 -20.69 -8.10 13.18
CA ALA A 139 -21.69 -8.97 13.81
C ALA A 139 -22.96 -8.19 14.16
N VAL A 140 -22.83 -6.98 14.71
CA VAL A 140 -23.97 -6.09 14.97
C VAL A 140 -24.69 -5.74 13.67
N ASP A 141 -23.96 -5.35 12.64
CA ASP A 141 -24.52 -4.99 11.34
C ASP A 141 -25.19 -6.18 10.64
N ASN A 142 -24.64 -7.38 10.77
CA ASN A 142 -25.23 -8.62 10.27
C ASN A 142 -26.47 -9.07 11.05
N GLY A 143 -26.61 -8.67 12.31
CA GLY A 143 -27.76 -9.00 13.18
C GLY A 143 -28.90 -7.98 13.11
N LEU A 144 -28.63 -6.78 12.63
CA LEU A 144 -29.67 -5.78 12.37
C LEU A 144 -30.48 -6.24 11.15
N GLU A 145 -31.82 -6.22 11.26
CA GLU A 145 -32.65 -6.30 10.06
C GLU A 145 -32.12 -5.24 9.09
N ARG A 146 -31.68 -5.71 7.88
CA ARG A 146 -31.17 -4.84 6.82
C ARG A 146 -32.08 -3.62 6.78
N ARG A 147 -31.54 -2.45 7.16
CA ARG A 147 -32.31 -1.21 7.04
C ARG A 147 -32.89 -1.21 5.64
N LYS A 148 -34.17 -0.86 5.48
CA LYS A 148 -34.84 -0.77 4.18
C LYS A 148 -34.22 0.33 3.33
N PHE A 149 -32.95 0.13 2.97
CA PHE A 149 -32.26 0.94 1.99
C PHE A 149 -32.36 0.20 0.65
N ASP A 150 -33.03 0.82 -0.30
CA ASP A 150 -33.33 0.20 -1.60
C ASP A 150 -32.18 0.38 -2.62
N GLY A 151 -31.08 1.05 -2.23
CA GLY A 151 -29.91 1.35 -3.07
C GLY A 151 -28.72 0.41 -2.83
N PRO A 152 -27.64 0.58 -3.61
CA PRO A 152 -26.37 -0.12 -3.40
C PRO A 152 -25.77 0.26 -2.05
N ARG A 153 -25.20 -0.72 -1.32
CA ARG A 153 -24.54 -0.51 -0.03
C ARG A 153 -23.13 -1.03 -0.07
N PHE A 154 -22.19 -0.12 0.01
CA PHE A 154 -20.75 -0.40 -0.06
C PHE A 154 -20.07 -0.17 1.28
N MET A 155 -19.05 -0.98 1.57
CA MET A 155 -18.13 -0.71 2.66
C MET A 155 -16.80 -0.26 2.10
N ILE A 156 -16.18 0.73 2.76
CA ILE A 156 -14.79 1.14 2.54
C ILE A 156 -14.05 0.94 3.86
N THR A 157 -12.96 0.19 3.84
CA THR A 157 -12.16 -0.10 5.02
C THR A 157 -10.69 -0.30 4.67
N HIS A 158 -9.86 -0.43 5.71
CA HIS A 158 -8.42 -0.62 5.58
C HIS A 158 -7.98 -1.76 6.49
N VAL A 159 -7.92 -2.99 5.97
CA VAL A 159 -7.68 -4.20 6.78
C VAL A 159 -7.12 -5.34 5.95
N ALA A 160 -6.46 -6.31 6.60
CA ALA A 160 -6.10 -7.58 6.00
C ALA A 160 -7.28 -8.55 6.10
N VAL A 161 -7.76 -9.06 4.95
CA VAL A 161 -8.81 -10.09 4.87
C VAL A 161 -8.16 -11.43 4.53
N GLU A 162 -8.59 -12.51 5.21
CA GLU A 162 -8.09 -13.86 4.95
C GLU A 162 -8.14 -14.21 3.46
N GLY A 163 -7.01 -14.72 2.96
CA GLY A 163 -6.89 -15.15 1.57
C GLY A 163 -6.36 -14.09 0.61
N VAL A 164 -6.20 -12.83 1.03
CA VAL A 164 -5.49 -11.83 0.23
C VAL A 164 -4.02 -12.24 0.06
N ARG A 165 -3.39 -11.80 -1.03
CA ARG A 165 -1.97 -12.09 -1.30
C ARG A 165 -1.11 -10.86 -1.09
N ASN A 166 0.04 -11.08 -0.45
CA ASN A 166 1.13 -10.11 -0.41
C ASN A 166 1.73 -9.88 -1.82
N ASN A 167 2.56 -8.86 -1.96
CA ASN A 167 3.28 -8.56 -3.20
C ASN A 167 4.21 -9.70 -3.66
N ASP A 168 4.67 -10.57 -2.75
CA ASP A 168 5.47 -11.77 -3.04
C ASP A 168 4.61 -12.99 -3.42
N GLY A 169 3.28 -12.86 -3.42
CA GLY A 169 2.32 -13.90 -3.75
C GLY A 169 1.94 -14.81 -2.57
N THR A 170 2.53 -14.63 -1.39
CA THR A 170 2.16 -15.39 -0.19
C THR A 170 0.75 -15.02 0.26
N GLN A 171 -0.04 -16.02 0.64
CA GLN A 171 -1.38 -15.82 1.15
C GLN A 171 -1.33 -15.36 2.61
N VAL A 172 -2.17 -14.40 2.94
CA VAL A 172 -2.27 -13.84 4.28
C VAL A 172 -3.28 -14.63 5.10
N GLU A 173 -2.90 -14.97 6.33
CA GLU A 173 -3.80 -15.49 7.35
C GLU A 173 -4.37 -14.31 8.16
N SER A 174 -5.68 -14.28 8.34
CA SER A 174 -6.39 -13.24 9.10
C SER A 174 -7.65 -13.79 9.75
N ASP A 175 -8.02 -13.23 10.89
CA ASP A 175 -9.29 -13.51 11.55
C ASP A 175 -10.48 -12.85 10.82
N ILE A 176 -10.23 -11.90 9.92
CA ILE A 176 -11.25 -11.24 9.10
C ILE A 176 -11.52 -12.07 7.85
N ARG A 177 -12.64 -12.76 7.83
CA ARG A 177 -13.03 -13.65 6.72
C ARG A 177 -13.97 -12.97 5.72
N PRO A 178 -13.89 -13.32 4.43
CA PRO A 178 -14.75 -12.74 3.38
C PRO A 178 -16.26 -12.90 3.63
N ASP A 179 -16.69 -13.98 4.28
CA ASP A 179 -18.10 -14.26 4.57
C ASP A 179 -18.72 -13.31 5.63
N MET A 180 -17.89 -12.60 6.39
CA MET A 180 -18.35 -11.58 7.33
C MET A 180 -19.00 -10.38 6.63
N PHE A 181 -18.67 -10.14 5.35
CA PHE A 181 -19.13 -9.01 4.56
C PHE A 181 -20.42 -9.27 3.75
N ARG A 182 -21.19 -10.29 4.10
CA ARG A 182 -22.35 -10.73 3.31
C ARG A 182 -23.46 -9.67 3.11
N ASN A 183 -23.56 -8.71 4.02
CA ASN A 183 -24.61 -7.67 4.00
C ASN A 183 -24.30 -6.47 3.08
N TYR A 184 -23.12 -6.43 2.49
CA TYR A 184 -22.70 -5.40 1.55
C TYR A 184 -22.82 -5.92 0.11
N ASP A 185 -23.06 -5.02 -0.85
CA ASP A 185 -23.01 -5.34 -2.28
C ASP A 185 -21.59 -5.49 -2.76
N ALA A 186 -20.68 -4.63 -2.27
CA ALA A 186 -19.23 -4.77 -2.38
C ALA A 186 -18.51 -4.15 -1.17
N VAL A 187 -17.28 -4.59 -0.93
CA VAL A 187 -16.36 -4.06 0.08
C VAL A 187 -15.07 -3.67 -0.61
N PHE A 188 -14.74 -2.40 -0.55
CA PHE A 188 -13.51 -1.84 -1.12
C PHE A 188 -12.48 -1.65 -0.01
N VAL A 189 -11.30 -2.21 -0.21
CA VAL A 189 -10.30 -2.36 0.85
C VAL A 189 -8.96 -1.79 0.39
N GLY A 190 -8.30 -1.03 1.27
CA GLY A 190 -6.89 -0.63 1.16
C GLY A 190 -5.95 -1.60 1.86
N HIS A 191 -4.71 -1.18 2.14
CA HIS A 191 -3.67 -1.93 2.84
C HIS A 191 -2.78 -2.80 1.94
N TYR A 192 -3.33 -3.52 0.97
CA TYR A 192 -2.55 -4.27 -0.03
C TYR A 192 -2.59 -3.51 -1.36
N HIS A 193 -1.41 -3.15 -1.84
CA HIS A 193 -1.27 -2.20 -2.94
C HIS A 193 -1.54 -2.78 -4.33
N ASN A 194 -1.49 -4.10 -4.50
CA ASN A 194 -1.87 -4.74 -5.76
C ASN A 194 -3.36 -5.08 -5.75
N ALA A 195 -4.05 -4.74 -6.82
CA ALA A 195 -5.47 -5.02 -6.95
C ALA A 195 -5.73 -6.53 -6.91
N SER A 196 -6.73 -6.93 -6.15
CA SER A 196 -7.12 -8.34 -6.04
C SER A 196 -8.55 -8.46 -5.53
N GLN A 197 -9.16 -9.62 -5.77
CA GLN A 197 -10.48 -9.96 -5.24
C GLN A 197 -10.35 -11.16 -4.29
N VAL A 198 -11.03 -11.07 -3.14
CA VAL A 198 -11.10 -12.13 -2.14
C VAL A 198 -12.56 -12.50 -1.93
N GLY A 199 -12.93 -13.74 -2.22
CA GLY A 199 -14.34 -14.15 -2.25
C GLY A 199 -15.12 -13.38 -3.32
N ASP A 200 -16.44 -13.25 -3.11
CA ASP A 200 -17.33 -12.69 -4.13
C ASP A 200 -17.50 -11.16 -4.03
N LYS A 201 -17.16 -10.56 -2.88
CA LYS A 201 -17.56 -9.18 -2.56
C LYS A 201 -16.44 -8.27 -2.08
N VAL A 202 -15.25 -8.81 -1.77
CA VAL A 202 -14.14 -8.03 -1.23
C VAL A 202 -13.14 -7.71 -2.34
N TYR A 203 -12.91 -6.41 -2.56
CA TYR A 203 -12.07 -5.88 -3.63
C TYR A 203 -10.98 -5.00 -3.05
N TYR A 204 -9.73 -5.44 -3.12
CA TYR A 204 -8.58 -4.57 -2.96
C TYR A 204 -8.41 -3.82 -4.27
N LEU A 205 -8.58 -2.50 -4.24
CA LEU A 205 -8.55 -1.69 -5.46
C LEU A 205 -7.13 -1.32 -5.90
N GLY A 206 -6.14 -1.62 -5.06
CA GLY A 206 -4.76 -1.21 -5.27
C GLY A 206 -4.50 0.24 -4.85
N SER A 207 -3.24 0.62 -4.77
CA SER A 207 -2.83 1.98 -4.43
C SER A 207 -2.98 2.95 -5.62
N MET A 208 -3.05 4.25 -5.34
CA MET A 208 -3.14 5.29 -6.40
C MET A 208 -1.93 5.29 -7.34
N CYS A 209 -0.75 4.88 -6.84
CA CYS A 209 0.46 4.69 -7.64
C CYS A 209 1.30 3.53 -7.08
N GLN A 210 2.33 3.11 -7.80
CA GLN A 210 3.34 2.21 -7.24
C GLN A 210 4.14 2.91 -6.13
N ASN A 211 4.31 2.24 -5.01
CA ASN A 211 5.12 2.69 -3.88
C ASN A 211 6.50 2.01 -3.82
N ASN A 212 6.68 0.89 -4.52
CA ASN A 212 7.93 0.15 -4.56
C ASN A 212 8.04 -0.79 -5.77
N PHE A 213 9.23 -1.39 -5.96
CA PHE A 213 9.53 -2.32 -7.06
C PHE A 213 8.85 -3.70 -6.97
N GLY A 214 8.14 -4.00 -5.91
CA GLY A 214 7.39 -5.25 -5.73
C GLY A 214 5.93 -5.17 -6.18
N GLU A 215 5.48 -3.97 -6.57
CA GLU A 215 4.11 -3.74 -6.99
C GLU A 215 3.96 -3.76 -8.51
N THR A 216 2.77 -4.16 -8.98
CA THR A 216 2.38 -4.02 -10.40
C THR A 216 2.06 -2.56 -10.72
N ALA A 217 2.17 -2.17 -11.98
CA ALA A 217 1.82 -0.80 -12.44
C ALA A 217 0.41 -0.73 -13.04
N ASP A 218 -0.12 -1.87 -13.50
CA ASP A 218 -1.29 -1.93 -14.38
C ASP A 218 -2.62 -1.69 -13.65
N ASP A 219 -2.61 -1.81 -12.32
CA ASP A 219 -3.79 -1.70 -11.45
C ASP A 219 -3.83 -0.42 -10.60
N LYS A 220 -2.96 0.55 -10.89
CA LYS A 220 -2.84 1.79 -10.11
C LYS A 220 -3.78 2.87 -10.62
N GLY A 221 -4.40 3.57 -9.67
CA GLY A 221 -5.32 4.65 -10.00
C GLY A 221 -6.42 4.86 -8.99
N VAL A 222 -7.58 5.25 -9.47
CA VAL A 222 -8.79 5.49 -8.67
C VAL A 222 -9.98 4.72 -9.22
N THR A 223 -11.03 4.58 -8.42
CA THR A 223 -12.25 3.86 -8.82
C THR A 223 -13.47 4.78 -8.71
N ILE A 224 -14.22 4.92 -9.78
CA ILE A 224 -15.46 5.70 -9.82
C ILE A 224 -16.63 4.80 -9.43
N ILE A 225 -17.42 5.23 -8.46
CA ILE A 225 -18.66 4.57 -8.04
C ILE A 225 -19.84 5.29 -8.67
N TYR A 226 -20.78 4.52 -9.20
CA TYR A 226 -21.99 5.03 -9.83
C TYR A 226 -23.26 4.71 -9.04
N SER A 227 -24.29 5.55 -9.22
CA SER A 227 -25.57 5.46 -8.53
C SER A 227 -26.36 4.17 -8.83
N ASP A 228 -26.01 3.45 -9.89
CA ASP A 228 -26.61 2.15 -10.23
C ASP A 228 -25.91 0.97 -9.55
N GLY A 229 -24.90 1.23 -8.69
CA GLY A 229 -24.11 0.22 -7.98
C GLY A 229 -22.97 -0.37 -8.80
N THR A 230 -22.70 0.12 -9.98
CA THR A 230 -21.52 -0.26 -10.75
C THR A 230 -20.32 0.61 -10.40
N TRP A 231 -19.12 0.14 -10.71
CA TRP A 231 -17.88 0.90 -10.55
C TRP A 231 -16.94 0.70 -11.74
N GLU A 232 -16.00 1.60 -11.89
CA GLU A 232 -15.05 1.61 -13.00
C GLU A 232 -13.68 2.08 -12.50
N HIS A 233 -12.63 1.32 -12.81
CA HIS A 233 -11.27 1.74 -12.53
C HIS A 233 -10.79 2.77 -13.56
N ARG A 234 -10.07 3.79 -13.08
CA ARG A 234 -9.40 4.82 -13.89
C ARG A 234 -7.93 4.87 -13.51
N ALA A 235 -7.08 4.47 -14.45
CA ALA A 235 -5.64 4.54 -14.30
C ALA A 235 -5.18 6.01 -14.18
N LEU A 236 -4.26 6.27 -13.25
CA LEU A 236 -3.55 7.53 -13.13
C LEU A 236 -2.16 7.42 -13.74
N ARG A 237 -1.57 8.56 -14.11
CA ARG A 237 -0.18 8.63 -14.57
C ARG A 237 0.72 8.91 -13.38
N PHE A 238 1.81 8.17 -13.26
CA PHE A 238 2.80 8.31 -12.20
C PHE A 238 4.15 7.78 -12.67
N PRO A 239 5.28 8.17 -12.04
CA PRO A 239 6.58 7.58 -12.28
C PRO A 239 6.59 6.12 -11.86
N ARG A 240 6.85 5.20 -12.80
CA ARG A 240 6.79 3.76 -12.55
C ARG A 240 8.04 3.26 -11.84
N TYR A 241 7.89 2.20 -11.05
CA TYR A 241 8.98 1.40 -10.52
C TYR A 241 9.21 0.22 -11.46
N ILE A 242 10.25 0.29 -12.28
CA ILE A 242 10.59 -0.73 -13.28
C ILE A 242 11.70 -1.61 -12.73
N ARG A 243 11.47 -2.92 -12.71
CA ARG A 243 12.47 -3.92 -12.33
C ARG A 243 12.76 -4.83 -13.50
N GLU A 244 14.00 -4.82 -13.96
CA GLU A 244 14.54 -5.74 -14.96
C GLU A 244 15.50 -6.71 -14.31
N THR A 245 15.58 -7.95 -14.84
CA THR A 245 16.56 -8.95 -14.38
C THR A 245 17.38 -9.40 -15.56
N VAL A 246 18.71 -9.40 -15.41
CA VAL A 246 19.64 -9.75 -16.48
C VAL A 246 20.82 -10.55 -15.92
N VAL A 247 21.39 -11.44 -16.74
CA VAL A 247 22.61 -12.19 -16.38
C VAL A 247 23.84 -11.32 -16.61
N ALA A 248 24.77 -11.29 -15.67
CA ALA A 248 26.00 -10.46 -15.72
C ALA A 248 26.84 -10.66 -16.99
N ALA A 249 26.84 -11.90 -17.54
CA ALA A 249 27.56 -12.22 -18.79
C ALA A 249 26.90 -11.62 -20.04
N ASP A 250 25.63 -11.23 -19.98
CA ASP A 250 24.90 -10.63 -21.11
C ASP A 250 25.08 -9.11 -21.13
N THR A 251 26.28 -8.69 -21.48
CA THR A 251 26.65 -7.27 -21.54
C THR A 251 25.92 -6.50 -22.65
N ALA A 252 25.42 -7.18 -23.68
CA ALA A 252 24.64 -6.56 -24.75
C ALA A 252 23.27 -6.13 -24.25
N THR A 253 22.55 -7.02 -23.56
CA THR A 253 21.26 -6.71 -22.94
C THR A 253 21.42 -5.61 -21.87
N LEU A 254 22.48 -5.67 -21.05
CA LEU A 254 22.77 -4.62 -20.07
C LEU A 254 22.90 -3.24 -20.71
N ARG A 255 23.68 -3.11 -21.81
CA ARG A 255 23.82 -1.84 -22.54
C ARG A 255 22.47 -1.37 -23.11
N ASN A 256 21.73 -2.26 -23.74
CA ASN A 256 20.39 -1.93 -24.28
C ASN A 256 19.44 -1.44 -23.20
N LEU A 257 19.49 -2.01 -21.97
CA LEU A 257 18.69 -1.54 -20.84
C LEU A 257 19.14 -0.16 -20.36
N ILE A 258 20.46 0.10 -20.30
CA ILE A 258 20.96 1.43 -19.97
C ILE A 258 20.48 2.46 -21.01
N ASP A 259 20.64 2.16 -22.30
CA ASP A 259 20.23 3.05 -23.39
C ASP A 259 18.70 3.28 -23.39
N LYS A 260 17.91 2.22 -23.10
CA LYS A 260 16.44 2.29 -23.02
C LYS A 260 15.95 3.20 -21.90
N TYR A 261 16.62 3.15 -20.75
CA TYR A 261 16.20 3.85 -19.55
C TYR A 261 17.05 5.09 -19.20
N SER A 262 18.09 5.40 -19.98
CA SER A 262 18.80 6.66 -19.86
C SER A 262 18.01 7.76 -20.58
N GLY A 263 17.40 8.64 -19.81
CA GLY A 263 16.64 9.77 -20.34
C GLY A 263 15.98 10.57 -19.23
N GLU A 264 15.21 11.59 -19.64
CA GLU A 264 14.48 12.47 -18.72
C GLU A 264 13.16 11.86 -18.19
N ASP A 265 12.91 10.57 -18.45
CA ASP A 265 11.73 9.90 -17.94
C ASP A 265 11.83 9.69 -16.43
N PHE A 266 10.80 10.09 -15.72
CA PHE A 266 10.70 10.08 -14.26
C PHE A 266 10.60 8.68 -13.65
N ASP A 267 10.69 7.62 -14.44
CA ASP A 267 10.57 6.24 -13.97
C ASP A 267 11.78 5.87 -13.09
N ARG A 268 11.53 5.16 -12.00
CA ARG A 268 12.56 4.59 -11.13
C ARG A 268 12.92 3.22 -11.64
N VAL A 269 14.14 3.04 -12.15
CA VAL A 269 14.60 1.80 -12.77
C VAL A 269 15.58 1.08 -11.87
N ARG A 270 15.36 -0.21 -11.64
CA ARG A 270 16.26 -1.11 -10.95
C ARG A 270 16.59 -2.29 -11.85
N ILE A 271 17.88 -2.48 -12.12
CA ILE A 271 18.37 -3.67 -12.81
C ILE A 271 18.95 -4.63 -11.77
N VAL A 272 18.38 -5.84 -11.68
CA VAL A 272 18.89 -6.93 -10.86
C VAL A 272 19.80 -7.77 -11.75
N VAL A 273 21.10 -7.74 -11.44
CA VAL A 273 22.10 -8.51 -12.19
C VAL A 273 22.38 -9.81 -11.46
N THR A 274 22.10 -10.93 -12.11
CA THR A 274 22.35 -12.27 -11.61
C THR A 274 23.63 -12.84 -12.20
N GLY A 275 24.38 -13.64 -11.44
CA GLY A 275 25.60 -14.28 -11.96
C GLY A 275 26.67 -14.52 -10.91
N SER A 276 27.84 -14.99 -11.35
CA SER A 276 28.97 -15.19 -10.45
C SER A 276 29.48 -13.85 -9.90
N LYS A 277 30.05 -13.86 -8.71
CA LYS A 277 30.66 -12.68 -8.10
C LYS A 277 31.69 -12.05 -9.03
N ALA A 278 32.52 -12.89 -9.68
CA ALA A 278 33.57 -12.45 -10.60
C ALA A 278 33.01 -11.75 -11.85
N ASP A 279 31.84 -12.13 -12.35
CA ASP A 279 31.21 -11.46 -13.50
C ASP A 279 30.54 -10.15 -13.08
N CYS A 280 29.93 -10.12 -11.92
CA CYS A 280 29.35 -8.89 -11.36
C CYS A 280 30.40 -7.82 -11.05
N GLU A 281 31.59 -8.22 -10.55
CA GLU A 281 32.72 -7.31 -10.27
C GLU A 281 33.32 -6.65 -11.52
N LYS A 282 33.10 -7.22 -12.72
CA LYS A 282 33.53 -6.63 -13.99
C LYS A 282 32.63 -5.48 -14.47
N LEU A 283 31.42 -5.37 -13.90
CA LEU A 283 30.46 -4.37 -14.31
C LEU A 283 30.79 -3.02 -13.64
N ASN A 284 30.75 -1.97 -14.41
CA ASN A 284 30.98 -0.61 -13.92
C ASN A 284 29.68 -0.01 -13.37
N ALA A 285 29.47 -0.11 -12.06
CA ALA A 285 28.27 0.41 -11.39
C ALA A 285 28.09 1.94 -11.62
N SER A 286 29.16 2.68 -11.92
CA SER A 286 29.07 4.15 -12.15
C SER A 286 28.37 4.50 -13.46
N GLU A 287 28.39 3.63 -14.48
CA GLU A 287 27.65 3.84 -15.74
C GLU A 287 26.14 3.80 -15.49
N PHE A 288 25.67 2.89 -14.65
CA PHE A 288 24.25 2.78 -14.28
C PHE A 288 23.82 3.98 -13.44
N ALA A 289 24.63 4.37 -12.46
CA ALA A 289 24.34 5.53 -11.63
C ALA A 289 24.27 6.84 -12.45
N ALA A 290 25.13 6.99 -13.46
CA ALA A 290 25.09 8.13 -14.37
C ALA A 290 23.81 8.16 -15.24
N ALA A 291 23.22 7.00 -15.51
CA ALA A 291 21.95 6.86 -16.22
C ALA A 291 20.72 6.95 -15.27
N GLY A 292 20.91 7.19 -13.97
CA GLY A 292 19.81 7.21 -12.99
C GLY A 292 19.25 5.82 -12.62
N ILE A 293 19.97 4.75 -12.97
CA ILE A 293 19.55 3.37 -12.79
C ILE A 293 20.15 2.79 -11.51
N GLU A 294 19.28 2.24 -10.64
CA GLU A 294 19.72 1.47 -9.47
C GLU A 294 20.14 0.06 -9.91
N ILE A 295 21.36 -0.36 -9.54
CA ILE A 295 21.82 -1.72 -9.80
C ILE A 295 21.85 -2.55 -8.51
N LYS A 296 21.34 -3.77 -8.56
CA LYS A 296 21.45 -4.77 -7.48
C LYS A 296 22.11 -6.03 -8.01
N PHE A 297 23.12 -6.51 -7.32
CA PHE A 297 23.77 -7.78 -7.63
C PHE A 297 23.14 -8.90 -6.79
N GLN A 298 22.74 -9.97 -7.45
CA GLN A 298 22.20 -11.18 -6.82
C GLN A 298 23.09 -12.37 -7.26
N ALA A 299 23.82 -12.95 -6.30
CA ALA A 299 24.63 -14.13 -6.59
C ALA A 299 23.72 -15.31 -6.96
N ASP A 300 24.14 -16.11 -7.97
CA ASP A 300 23.45 -17.34 -8.31
C ASP A 300 23.45 -18.30 -7.13
N GLU A 301 22.29 -18.68 -6.66
CA GLU A 301 22.10 -19.65 -5.55
C GLU A 301 22.72 -21.01 -5.87
N THR A 302 22.87 -21.38 -7.16
CA THR A 302 23.54 -22.62 -7.60
C THR A 302 24.98 -22.72 -7.16
N THR A 303 25.71 -21.60 -7.07
CA THR A 303 27.10 -21.60 -6.56
C THR A 303 27.14 -21.65 -5.04
N ALA A 304 26.16 -21.09 -4.37
CA ALA A 304 26.00 -21.18 -2.91
C ALA A 304 25.56 -22.61 -2.50
N ALA A 305 24.63 -23.24 -3.27
CA ALA A 305 24.16 -24.58 -3.01
C ALA A 305 25.26 -25.66 -3.22
N MET A 306 26.16 -25.49 -4.20
CA MET A 306 27.31 -26.42 -4.38
C MET A 306 28.37 -26.25 -3.28
N ALA A 307 28.53 -25.03 -2.72
CA ALA A 307 29.44 -24.83 -1.57
C ALA A 307 28.81 -25.30 -0.24
N THR A 308 27.49 -25.42 -0.16
CA THR A 308 26.76 -25.85 1.05
C THR A 308 26.39 -27.32 1.05
N ALA A 309 26.48 -28.03 -0.10
CA ALA A 309 26.25 -29.47 -0.17
C ALA A 309 27.30 -30.32 0.58
N ALA A 310 28.36 -29.68 1.09
CA ALA A 310 29.44 -30.39 1.81
C ALA A 310 29.13 -30.60 3.32
N ASP A 311 28.21 -29.82 3.96
CA ASP A 311 27.89 -30.00 5.39
C ASP A 311 26.59 -29.30 5.81
N PRO A 312 25.41 -29.97 5.76
CA PRO A 312 24.12 -29.39 6.13
C PRO A 312 24.03 -28.93 7.60
N GLU A 313 24.75 -29.58 8.52
CA GLU A 313 24.73 -29.23 9.94
C GLU A 313 25.47 -27.91 10.22
N LYS A 314 26.52 -27.61 9.49
CA LYS A 314 27.25 -26.34 9.61
C LYS A 314 26.43 -25.13 9.16
N VAL A 315 25.53 -25.30 8.21
CA VAL A 315 24.65 -24.22 7.69
C VAL A 315 23.66 -23.77 8.76
N VAL A 316 23.06 -24.70 9.49
CA VAL A 316 22.10 -24.37 10.56
C VAL A 316 22.79 -23.67 11.72
N THR A 317 23.97 -24.15 12.14
CA THR A 317 24.77 -23.56 13.23
C THR A 317 25.29 -22.17 12.86
N PHE A 318 25.68 -21.96 11.59
CA PHE A 318 26.15 -20.66 11.11
C PHE A 318 25.03 -19.61 11.08
N ARG A 319 23.82 -19.96 10.64
CA ARG A 319 22.66 -19.04 10.64
C ARG A 319 22.30 -18.59 12.06
N LYS A 320 22.21 -19.49 13.02
CA LYS A 320 21.88 -19.17 14.42
C LYS A 320 22.93 -18.27 15.05
N SER A 321 24.22 -18.56 14.86
CA SER A 321 25.32 -17.74 15.37
C SER A 321 25.35 -16.35 14.71
N THR A 322 25.01 -16.23 13.44
CA THR A 322 24.94 -14.96 12.70
C THR A 322 23.79 -14.10 13.23
N ILE A 323 22.61 -14.67 13.44
CA ILE A 323 21.45 -13.97 14.00
C ILE A 323 21.77 -13.43 15.40
N VAL A 324 22.34 -14.27 16.26
CA VAL A 324 22.76 -13.84 17.62
C VAL A 324 23.81 -12.74 17.56
N LYS A 325 24.79 -12.84 16.68
CA LYS A 325 25.84 -11.82 16.51
C LYS A 325 25.23 -10.48 16.05
N ASN A 326 24.38 -10.51 15.03
CA ASN A 326 23.72 -9.32 14.50
C ASN A 326 22.81 -8.68 15.56
N PHE A 327 22.10 -9.48 16.36
CA PHE A 327 21.29 -8.97 17.46
C PHE A 327 22.14 -8.30 18.55
N ILE A 328 23.30 -8.85 18.88
CA ILE A 328 24.23 -8.24 19.83
C ILE A 328 24.79 -6.91 19.28
N GLU A 329 25.15 -6.84 18.01
CA GLU A 329 25.60 -5.61 17.36
C GLU A 329 24.48 -4.55 17.34
N PHE A 330 23.28 -4.91 16.96
CA PHE A 330 22.09 -4.05 17.04
C PHE A 330 21.85 -3.50 18.46
N CYS A 331 21.95 -4.35 19.48
CA CYS A 331 21.79 -3.91 20.87
C CYS A 331 22.89 -2.93 21.28
N LYS A 332 24.13 -3.11 20.80
CA LYS A 332 25.25 -2.19 21.08
C LYS A 332 25.02 -0.83 20.42
N GLU A 333 24.64 -0.80 19.15
CA GLU A 333 24.38 0.42 18.39
C GLU A 333 23.21 1.24 18.96
N ARG A 334 22.22 0.57 19.54
CA ARG A 334 21.03 1.17 20.15
C ARG A 334 21.13 1.35 21.65
N GLU A 335 22.31 1.10 22.24
CA GLU A 335 22.56 1.15 23.71
C GLU A 335 21.58 0.31 24.55
N ILE A 336 20.96 -0.73 23.97
CA ILE A 336 20.10 -1.66 24.68
C ILE A 336 20.94 -2.56 25.57
N ARG A 337 20.76 -2.47 26.90
CA ARG A 337 21.53 -3.19 27.91
C ARG A 337 20.62 -3.86 28.94
N GLY A 338 21.19 -4.73 29.77
CA GLY A 338 20.52 -5.34 30.92
C GLY A 338 19.49 -6.41 30.54
N GLU A 339 18.32 -6.40 31.18
CA GLU A 339 17.31 -7.45 31.05
C GLU A 339 16.72 -7.55 29.63
N ARG A 340 16.47 -6.44 28.97
CA ARG A 340 15.93 -6.44 27.58
C ARG A 340 16.84 -7.18 26.59
N MET A 341 18.16 -7.00 26.73
CA MET A 341 19.10 -7.75 25.89
C MET A 341 19.12 -9.23 26.24
N LYS A 342 18.98 -9.58 27.56
CA LYS A 342 18.92 -10.96 28.00
C LYS A 342 17.66 -11.68 27.51
N GLU A 343 16.51 -11.03 27.57
CA GLU A 343 15.23 -11.56 27.06
C GLU A 343 15.29 -11.83 25.58
N GLY A 344 15.77 -10.88 24.78
CA GLY A 344 15.94 -11.09 23.33
C GLY A 344 16.90 -12.22 23.00
N LEU A 345 18.01 -12.37 23.75
CA LEU A 345 18.93 -13.50 23.59
C LEU A 345 18.32 -14.84 24.05
N ALA A 346 17.41 -14.83 25.02
CA ALA A 346 16.68 -16.02 25.43
C ALA A 346 15.71 -16.48 24.34
N MET A 347 14.93 -15.57 23.77
CA MET A 347 14.03 -15.85 22.63
C MET A 347 14.77 -16.43 21.42
N LEU A 348 15.97 -15.90 21.11
CA LEU A 348 16.81 -16.43 20.02
C LEU A 348 17.43 -17.80 20.30
N LYS A 349 17.39 -18.27 21.55
CA LYS A 349 17.86 -19.63 21.88
C LYS A 349 16.78 -20.68 21.71
N GLU A 350 15.51 -20.26 21.73
CA GLU A 350 14.35 -21.14 21.53
C GLU A 350 14.02 -21.35 20.04
N LEU A 351 14.59 -20.55 19.13
CA LEU A 351 14.58 -20.71 17.68
C LEU A 351 15.71 -21.67 17.23
#